data_38121e0421cb875a27f4c2786da2e123
#
_entry.id   38121e0421cb875a27f4c2786da2e123
#
_cell.length_a   1.000
_cell.length_b   1.000
_cell.length_c   1.000
_cell.angle_alpha   90.00
_cell.angle_beta   90.00
_cell.angle_gamma   90.00
#
_symmetry.space_group_name_H-M   'P 1'
#
loop_
_entity.id
_entity.type
_entity.pdbx_description
1 polymer ?
#
loop_
_entity_poly.entity_id
_entity_poly.type
_entity_poly.pdbx_seq_one_letter_code
_entity_poly.pdbx_strand_id
1 'polypeptide(L)'
;MLKANHTTGLVFFPAYDWAISPSHPEREERLLYTQDQILEEGLLDIAGITEFKPDLATIDDVRRVHFCVPDPWAVMTQSHFISAGGAKTIGTAIMEKQVERGFALVRPPGHHAMRVVHGGRGFCAVNIEAIMIEYLRQAYQVDKVAIIDTDCHHGDGTQDIYWYDPDTLFISIHQDGRTLYPGSGATGELGGGTAIGTTLNIPLPPQTSAEGFLYAVEYIVLPILADFKPDLIVNSAGQDNHYSDPITNMNFCAQGYADLTALLQPDIAVLEGGYSIEGALPYVNLGIVLAMAGTDYAHVREPDYDPDRIRQSPDITAYIEKVGETVRGLWQQRARMRETMCSGREYLVRDRNIFYDTDQIMEKQQDRITICPDCNGALRIDSSAGNTCRITAIQVPRKACPRCQERGHQWYEELDAYACDRAYLQDRVADQFLEKKLRPGIGERF
;
A
#
# COMPACT_ATOMS: atom_id res chain seq x y z
N MET A 1 -36.52 -5.98 -4.69
CA MET A 1 -35.15 -5.84 -5.18
C MET A 1 -34.33 -5.36 -4.00
N LEU A 2 -33.26 -6.07 -3.67
CA LEU A 2 -32.33 -5.62 -2.62
C LEU A 2 -31.71 -4.29 -3.03
N LYS A 3 -31.47 -3.43 -2.06
CA LYS A 3 -30.89 -2.10 -2.29
C LYS A 3 -29.76 -1.85 -1.31
N ALA A 4 -28.64 -1.37 -1.81
CA ALA A 4 -27.52 -0.91 -1.00
C ALA A 4 -27.88 0.33 -0.19
N ASN A 5 -27.39 0.41 1.04
CA ASN A 5 -27.47 1.62 1.88
C ASN A 5 -26.46 2.68 1.44
N HIS A 6 -25.31 2.23 0.89
CA HIS A 6 -24.26 3.05 0.29
C HIS A 6 -24.05 2.63 -1.16
N THR A 7 -24.07 3.60 -2.08
CA THR A 7 -23.73 3.31 -3.47
C THR A 7 -22.26 2.86 -3.54
N THR A 8 -22.04 1.67 -4.15
CA THR A 8 -20.74 0.99 -4.11
C THR A 8 -20.27 0.64 -5.51
N GLY A 9 -19.08 1.07 -5.86
CA GLY A 9 -18.40 0.74 -7.09
C GLY A 9 -17.56 -0.53 -6.96
N LEU A 10 -17.54 -1.33 -8.01
CA LEU A 10 -16.68 -2.50 -8.14
C LEU A 10 -15.90 -2.40 -9.44
N VAL A 11 -14.57 -2.53 -9.40
CA VAL A 11 -13.76 -2.85 -10.57
C VAL A 11 -13.25 -4.27 -10.40
N PHE A 12 -13.44 -5.10 -11.41
CA PHE A 12 -12.95 -6.46 -11.43
C PHE A 12 -11.94 -6.64 -12.58
N PHE A 13 -10.68 -6.95 -12.23
CA PHE A 13 -9.64 -7.28 -13.20
C PHE A 13 -8.79 -8.45 -12.69
N PRO A 14 -9.11 -9.68 -13.08
CA PRO A 14 -8.48 -10.89 -12.58
C PRO A 14 -7.10 -11.18 -13.18
N ALA A 15 -6.69 -10.51 -14.27
CA ALA A 15 -5.43 -10.73 -14.98
C ALA A 15 -5.16 -12.22 -15.26
N TYR A 16 -6.10 -12.90 -15.91
CA TYR A 16 -6.01 -14.34 -16.21
C TYR A 16 -4.86 -14.73 -17.18
N ASP A 17 -4.20 -13.75 -17.75
CA ASP A 17 -3.05 -13.88 -18.65
C ASP A 17 -1.71 -13.57 -17.96
N TRP A 18 -1.73 -13.38 -16.63
CA TRP A 18 -0.53 -13.02 -15.89
C TRP A 18 -0.35 -13.88 -14.62
N ALA A 19 0.87 -14.38 -14.46
CA ALA A 19 1.35 -15.09 -13.27
C ALA A 19 2.84 -14.83 -13.08
N ILE A 20 3.32 -14.91 -11.85
CA ILE A 20 4.78 -14.94 -11.58
C ILE A 20 5.36 -16.26 -12.10
N SER A 21 4.69 -17.37 -11.80
CA SER A 21 4.94 -18.67 -12.42
C SER A 21 3.70 -19.56 -12.25
N PRO A 22 3.55 -20.66 -13.01
CA PRO A 22 2.37 -21.54 -12.94
C PRO A 22 2.15 -22.21 -11.56
N SER A 23 3.19 -22.38 -10.76
CA SER A 23 3.11 -22.97 -9.42
C SER A 23 3.13 -21.94 -8.29
N HIS A 24 3.18 -20.65 -8.63
CA HIS A 24 3.25 -19.57 -7.66
C HIS A 24 1.86 -19.33 -7.04
N PRO A 25 1.76 -18.90 -5.74
CA PRO A 25 0.47 -18.48 -5.16
C PRO A 25 -0.21 -17.35 -5.94
N GLU A 26 0.56 -16.35 -6.41
CA GLU A 26 0.08 -15.30 -7.31
C GLU A 26 0.10 -15.80 -8.76
N ARG A 27 -1.01 -16.43 -9.17
CA ARG A 27 -1.17 -17.11 -10.45
C ARG A 27 -2.49 -16.75 -11.13
N GLU A 28 -2.65 -17.19 -12.36
CA GLU A 28 -3.75 -16.83 -13.25
C GLU A 28 -5.14 -17.04 -12.62
N GLU A 29 -5.35 -18.15 -11.92
CA GLU A 29 -6.66 -18.53 -11.37
C GLU A 29 -7.04 -17.82 -10.06
N ARG A 30 -6.17 -16.95 -9.50
CA ARG A 30 -6.35 -16.38 -8.17
C ARG A 30 -7.75 -15.80 -7.93
N LEU A 31 -8.38 -15.13 -8.88
CA LEU A 31 -9.71 -14.54 -8.76
C LEU A 31 -10.80 -15.28 -9.55
N LEU A 32 -10.54 -16.46 -10.08
CA LEU A 32 -11.49 -17.19 -10.92
C LEU A 32 -12.82 -17.44 -10.19
N TYR A 33 -12.77 -18.08 -9.04
CA TYR A 33 -13.97 -18.40 -8.25
C TYR A 33 -14.61 -17.16 -7.58
N THR A 34 -13.87 -16.08 -7.43
CA THR A 34 -14.44 -14.82 -6.96
C THR A 34 -15.44 -14.26 -7.97
N GLN A 35 -15.15 -14.34 -9.27
CA GLN A 35 -16.08 -13.88 -10.30
C GLN A 35 -17.36 -14.72 -10.30
N ASP A 36 -17.21 -16.03 -10.25
CA ASP A 36 -18.35 -16.95 -10.19
C ASP A 36 -19.23 -16.66 -8.98
N GLN A 37 -18.63 -16.48 -7.80
CA GLN A 37 -19.37 -16.19 -6.56
C GLN A 37 -20.14 -14.84 -6.64
N ILE A 38 -19.51 -13.80 -7.19
CA ILE A 38 -20.16 -12.50 -7.39
C ILE A 38 -21.41 -12.62 -8.27
N LEU A 39 -21.32 -13.42 -9.33
CA LEU A 39 -22.44 -13.63 -10.26
C LEU A 39 -23.53 -14.53 -9.67
N GLU A 40 -23.16 -15.62 -9.00
CA GLU A 40 -24.10 -16.60 -8.39
C GLU A 40 -24.90 -15.95 -7.25
N GLU A 41 -24.29 -15.12 -6.43
CA GLU A 41 -24.95 -14.38 -5.35
C GLU A 41 -25.77 -13.17 -5.86
N GLY A 42 -25.73 -12.87 -7.15
CA GLY A 42 -26.46 -11.75 -7.75
C GLY A 42 -26.03 -10.39 -7.20
N LEU A 43 -24.74 -10.24 -6.87
CA LEU A 43 -24.22 -9.01 -6.26
C LEU A 43 -24.50 -7.78 -7.12
N LEU A 44 -24.39 -7.90 -8.45
CA LEU A 44 -24.64 -6.83 -9.40
C LEU A 44 -26.14 -6.56 -9.64
N ASP A 45 -27.04 -7.42 -9.13
CA ASP A 45 -28.50 -7.21 -9.15
C ASP A 45 -28.97 -6.36 -7.95
N ILE A 46 -28.10 -6.08 -6.99
CA ILE A 46 -28.40 -5.21 -5.85
C ILE A 46 -28.38 -3.76 -6.32
N ALA A 47 -29.54 -3.08 -6.23
CA ALA A 47 -29.63 -1.69 -6.63
C ALA A 47 -28.66 -0.80 -5.81
N GLY A 48 -27.75 -0.09 -6.46
CA GLY A 48 -26.72 0.74 -5.82
C GLY A 48 -25.33 0.12 -5.83
N ILE A 49 -25.16 -1.12 -6.32
CA ILE A 49 -23.86 -1.68 -6.65
C ILE A 49 -23.65 -1.54 -8.16
N THR A 50 -22.51 -0.99 -8.57
CA THR A 50 -22.19 -0.70 -9.97
C THR A 50 -20.80 -1.20 -10.33
N GLU A 51 -20.69 -2.00 -11.37
CA GLU A 51 -19.41 -2.42 -11.93
C GLU A 51 -18.86 -1.35 -12.89
N PHE A 52 -17.58 -1.02 -12.72
CA PHE A 52 -16.81 -0.13 -13.61
C PHE A 52 -15.75 -0.93 -14.34
N LYS A 53 -15.53 -0.59 -15.61
CA LYS A 53 -14.43 -1.18 -16.39
C LYS A 53 -13.11 -0.51 -16.00
N PRO A 54 -12.03 -1.28 -15.77
CA PRO A 54 -10.72 -0.70 -15.47
C PRO A 54 -10.22 0.14 -16.65
N ASP A 55 -9.68 1.31 -16.36
CA ASP A 55 -8.88 2.11 -17.30
C ASP A 55 -7.41 1.67 -17.24
N LEU A 56 -6.54 2.34 -17.96
CA LEU A 56 -5.09 2.15 -17.90
C LEU A 56 -4.44 3.26 -17.07
N ALA A 57 -3.53 2.89 -16.19
CA ALA A 57 -2.59 3.86 -15.66
C ALA A 57 -1.62 4.33 -16.77
N THR A 58 -1.20 5.57 -16.68
CA THR A 58 -0.19 6.13 -17.60
C THR A 58 1.22 6.00 -17.00
N ILE A 59 2.22 6.16 -17.84
CA ILE A 59 3.62 6.25 -17.39
C ILE A 59 3.81 7.40 -16.39
N ASP A 60 3.13 8.52 -16.58
CA ASP A 60 3.23 9.67 -15.69
C ASP A 60 2.57 9.38 -14.33
N ASP A 61 1.50 8.60 -14.29
CA ASP A 61 0.91 8.13 -13.02
C ASP A 61 1.93 7.29 -12.24
N VAL A 62 2.64 6.36 -12.90
CA VAL A 62 3.68 5.55 -12.29
C VAL A 62 4.85 6.41 -11.80
N ARG A 63 5.30 7.37 -12.61
CA ARG A 63 6.41 8.27 -12.29
C ARG A 63 6.12 9.26 -11.16
N ARG A 64 4.85 9.50 -10.84
CA ARG A 64 4.48 10.29 -9.64
C ARG A 64 4.79 9.55 -8.34
N VAL A 65 4.94 8.23 -8.40
CA VAL A 65 5.18 7.38 -7.22
C VAL A 65 6.58 6.79 -7.24
N HIS A 66 6.98 6.22 -8.37
CA HIS A 66 8.16 5.36 -8.48
C HIS A 66 9.28 5.94 -9.33
N PHE A 67 10.50 5.59 -8.93
CA PHE A 67 11.70 5.67 -9.74
C PHE A 67 12.03 4.26 -10.26
N CYS A 68 11.39 3.87 -11.37
CA CYS A 68 11.62 2.57 -12.00
C CYS A 68 12.96 2.56 -12.75
N VAL A 69 13.76 1.52 -12.55
CA VAL A 69 15.10 1.40 -13.11
C VAL A 69 15.17 0.22 -14.10
N PRO A 70 15.51 0.47 -15.36
CA PRO A 70 15.83 1.76 -15.99
C PRO A 70 14.61 2.63 -16.32
N ASP A 71 13.43 2.04 -16.44
CA ASP A 71 12.17 2.73 -16.75
C ASP A 71 10.96 1.82 -16.39
N PRO A 72 9.72 2.33 -16.40
CA PRO A 72 8.55 1.53 -16.05
C PRO A 72 8.35 0.24 -16.86
N TRP A 73 8.66 0.26 -18.15
CA TRP A 73 8.47 -0.92 -19.01
C TRP A 73 9.43 -2.07 -18.69
N ALA A 74 10.54 -1.78 -18.05
CA ALA A 74 11.49 -2.82 -17.62
C ALA A 74 10.99 -3.64 -16.42
N VAL A 75 10.05 -3.08 -15.62
CA VAL A 75 9.57 -3.69 -14.38
C VAL A 75 8.07 -4.03 -14.40
N MET A 76 7.31 -3.47 -15.34
CA MET A 76 5.86 -3.63 -15.44
C MET A 76 5.44 -4.41 -16.69
N THR A 77 4.36 -5.16 -16.55
CA THR A 77 3.60 -5.73 -17.69
C THR A 77 2.31 -4.93 -17.90
N GLN A 78 1.58 -5.22 -18.98
CA GLN A 78 0.28 -4.59 -19.22
C GLN A 78 -0.70 -4.80 -18.07
N SER A 79 -0.67 -5.97 -17.43
CA SER A 79 -1.54 -6.29 -16.29
C SER A 79 -1.33 -5.33 -15.12
N HIS A 80 -0.10 -4.88 -14.85
CA HIS A 80 0.18 -3.87 -13.83
C HIS A 80 -0.42 -2.51 -14.17
N PHE A 81 -0.38 -2.09 -15.44
CA PHE A 81 -1.01 -0.85 -15.89
C PHE A 81 -2.54 -0.89 -15.74
N ILE A 82 -3.17 -2.06 -16.02
CA ILE A 82 -4.61 -2.24 -15.86
C ILE A 82 -4.97 -2.31 -14.37
N SER A 83 -4.19 -3.03 -13.55
CA SER A 83 -4.41 -3.11 -12.10
C SER A 83 -4.40 -1.73 -11.45
N ALA A 84 -3.35 -0.94 -11.69
CA ALA A 84 -3.26 0.44 -11.21
C ALA A 84 -4.36 1.33 -11.81
N GLY A 85 -4.69 1.13 -13.08
CA GLY A 85 -5.79 1.82 -13.77
C GLY A 85 -7.16 1.51 -13.16
N GLY A 86 -7.39 0.25 -12.75
CA GLY A 86 -8.61 -0.16 -12.05
C GLY A 86 -8.77 0.52 -10.69
N ALA A 87 -7.70 0.60 -9.90
CA ALA A 87 -7.70 1.37 -8.66
C ALA A 87 -8.01 2.86 -8.92
N LYS A 88 -7.38 3.47 -9.93
CA LYS A 88 -7.69 4.85 -10.37
C LYS A 88 -9.16 5.03 -10.76
N THR A 89 -9.73 4.05 -11.47
CA THR A 89 -11.14 4.10 -11.90
C THR A 89 -12.08 4.22 -10.71
N ILE A 90 -11.87 3.40 -9.67
CA ILE A 90 -12.67 3.48 -8.44
C ILE A 90 -12.46 4.82 -7.73
N GLY A 91 -11.21 5.25 -7.57
CA GLY A 91 -10.92 6.55 -6.96
C GLY A 91 -11.59 7.71 -7.70
N THR A 92 -11.54 7.70 -9.03
CA THR A 92 -12.21 8.69 -9.88
C THR A 92 -13.73 8.67 -9.68
N ALA A 93 -14.37 7.49 -9.68
CA ALA A 93 -15.81 7.37 -9.50
C ALA A 93 -16.29 7.93 -8.15
N ILE A 94 -15.49 7.80 -7.10
CA ILE A 94 -15.75 8.37 -5.78
C ILE A 94 -15.58 9.89 -5.79
N MET A 95 -14.48 10.40 -6.34
CA MET A 95 -14.25 11.85 -6.43
C MET A 95 -15.32 12.55 -7.26
N GLU A 96 -15.81 11.92 -8.31
CA GLU A 96 -16.89 12.41 -9.17
C GLU A 96 -18.30 12.14 -8.59
N LYS A 97 -18.39 11.53 -7.39
CA LYS A 97 -19.65 11.22 -6.69
C LYS A 97 -20.57 10.30 -7.49
N GLN A 98 -20.02 9.44 -8.33
CA GLN A 98 -20.79 8.40 -9.02
C GLN A 98 -21.18 7.28 -8.04
N VAL A 99 -20.31 7.00 -7.07
CA VAL A 99 -20.54 6.10 -5.93
C VAL A 99 -19.94 6.69 -4.66
N GLU A 100 -20.42 6.21 -3.50
CA GLU A 100 -19.94 6.65 -2.18
C GLU A 100 -18.70 5.88 -1.73
N ARG A 101 -18.62 4.61 -2.11
CA ARG A 101 -17.51 3.69 -1.76
C ARG A 101 -17.14 2.83 -2.95
N GLY A 102 -15.96 2.20 -2.91
CA GLY A 102 -15.61 1.31 -3.99
C GLY A 102 -14.49 0.34 -3.69
N PHE A 103 -14.54 -0.81 -4.35
CA PHE A 103 -13.54 -1.85 -4.23
C PHE A 103 -12.87 -2.12 -5.59
N ALA A 104 -11.56 -1.97 -5.65
CA ALA A 104 -10.74 -2.40 -6.77
C ALA A 104 -10.29 -3.85 -6.55
N LEU A 105 -11.06 -4.80 -7.06
CA LEU A 105 -10.70 -6.22 -7.13
C LEU A 105 -9.79 -6.45 -8.33
N VAL A 106 -8.54 -6.06 -8.18
CA VAL A 106 -7.56 -6.04 -9.26
C VAL A 106 -6.29 -6.80 -8.87
N ARG A 107 -5.58 -7.31 -9.85
CA ARG A 107 -4.25 -7.92 -9.71
C ARG A 107 -3.39 -7.61 -10.94
N PRO A 108 -2.06 -7.56 -10.81
CA PRO A 108 -1.20 -7.87 -9.65
C PRO A 108 -1.36 -6.93 -8.46
N PRO A 109 -0.91 -7.35 -7.23
CA PRO A 109 -0.91 -6.51 -6.02
C PRO A 109 0.20 -5.45 -6.04
N GLY A 110 0.27 -4.59 -5.01
CA GLY A 110 1.16 -3.43 -5.03
C GLY A 110 1.91 -3.07 -3.75
N HIS A 111 1.44 -3.43 -2.56
CA HIS A 111 1.88 -2.82 -1.30
C HIS A 111 3.35 -3.09 -0.90
N HIS A 112 4.04 -4.06 -1.53
CA HIS A 112 5.47 -4.29 -1.32
C HIS A 112 6.39 -3.54 -2.29
N ALA A 113 5.85 -2.90 -3.33
CA ALA A 113 6.66 -2.17 -4.31
C ALA A 113 7.26 -0.90 -3.71
N MET A 114 8.59 -0.81 -3.71
CA MET A 114 9.37 0.29 -3.14
C MET A 114 9.27 1.57 -3.98
N ARG A 115 9.64 2.71 -3.41
CA ARG A 115 9.75 3.99 -4.13
C ARG A 115 10.76 3.93 -5.29
N VAL A 116 11.96 3.40 -5.05
CA VAL A 116 12.88 3.00 -6.12
C VAL A 116 12.59 1.55 -6.46
N VAL A 117 12.47 1.23 -7.74
CA VAL A 117 12.11 -0.11 -8.19
C VAL A 117 13.19 -0.65 -9.12
N HIS A 118 13.91 -1.65 -8.65
CA HIS A 118 14.91 -2.39 -9.44
C HIS A 118 14.39 -3.74 -9.94
N GLY A 119 13.24 -4.20 -9.42
CA GLY A 119 12.64 -5.48 -9.75
C GLY A 119 11.38 -5.74 -8.93
N GLY A 120 10.80 -6.94 -9.06
CA GLY A 120 9.64 -7.39 -8.29
C GLY A 120 10.02 -7.77 -6.85
N ARG A 121 9.13 -7.43 -5.92
CA ARG A 121 9.30 -7.68 -4.49
C ARG A 121 7.97 -8.07 -3.86
N GLY A 122 7.91 -9.19 -3.12
CA GLY A 122 6.69 -9.64 -2.47
C GLY A 122 5.50 -9.71 -3.42
N PHE A 123 5.72 -10.21 -4.64
CA PHE A 123 4.73 -10.32 -5.73
C PHE A 123 4.32 -8.96 -6.36
N CYS A 124 4.89 -7.85 -5.91
CA CYS A 124 4.57 -6.49 -6.35
C CYS A 124 5.69 -5.91 -7.21
N ALA A 125 5.33 -5.31 -8.35
CA ALA A 125 6.26 -4.56 -9.19
C ALA A 125 6.10 -3.05 -9.02
N VAL A 126 4.86 -2.56 -8.91
CA VAL A 126 4.53 -1.16 -8.62
C VAL A 126 3.39 -1.11 -7.62
N ASN A 127 3.32 -0.04 -6.85
CA ASN A 127 2.30 0.16 -5.82
C ASN A 127 1.04 0.77 -6.44
N ILE A 128 0.04 -0.08 -6.67
CA ILE A 128 -1.19 0.29 -7.38
C ILE A 128 -2.05 1.29 -6.61
N GLU A 129 -2.12 1.15 -5.30
CA GLU A 129 -2.87 2.08 -4.45
C GLU A 129 -2.18 3.45 -4.34
N ALA A 130 -0.85 3.48 -4.22
CA ALA A 130 -0.11 4.73 -4.21
C ALA A 130 -0.23 5.48 -5.54
N ILE A 131 -0.23 4.76 -6.68
CA ILE A 131 -0.47 5.34 -8.01
C ILE A 131 -1.87 5.99 -8.05
N MET A 132 -2.89 5.32 -7.55
CA MET A 132 -4.23 5.89 -7.41
C MET A 132 -4.22 7.14 -6.53
N ILE A 133 -3.67 7.07 -5.32
CA ILE A 133 -3.65 8.18 -4.35
C ILE A 133 -2.97 9.40 -4.95
N GLU A 134 -1.80 9.22 -5.58
CA GLU A 134 -1.06 10.35 -6.14
C GLU A 134 -1.74 10.95 -7.38
N TYR A 135 -2.46 10.13 -8.16
CA TYR A 135 -3.34 10.63 -9.20
C TYR A 135 -4.50 11.46 -8.62
N LEU A 136 -5.16 10.98 -7.56
CA LEU A 136 -6.27 11.71 -6.91
C LEU A 136 -5.80 13.04 -6.29
N ARG A 137 -4.59 13.06 -5.73
CA ARG A 137 -3.96 14.27 -5.23
C ARG A 137 -3.71 15.29 -6.33
N GLN A 138 -3.26 14.84 -7.49
CA GLN A 138 -2.97 15.71 -8.63
C GLN A 138 -4.25 16.20 -9.32
N ALA A 139 -5.22 15.30 -9.56
CA ALA A 139 -6.41 15.61 -10.35
C ALA A 139 -7.54 16.27 -9.52
N TYR A 140 -7.71 15.85 -8.25
CA TYR A 140 -8.82 16.26 -7.39
C TYR A 140 -8.40 16.99 -6.12
N GLN A 141 -7.09 17.26 -5.97
CA GLN A 141 -6.52 18.01 -4.84
C GLN A 141 -6.81 17.38 -3.46
N VAL A 142 -6.92 16.05 -3.40
CA VAL A 142 -7.01 15.32 -2.13
C VAL A 142 -5.77 15.64 -1.30
N ASP A 143 -5.94 16.03 -0.05
CA ASP A 143 -4.83 16.46 0.79
C ASP A 143 -4.36 15.34 1.74
N LYS A 144 -5.15 15.05 2.76
CA LYS A 144 -4.83 14.05 3.76
C LYS A 144 -5.42 12.69 3.42
N VAL A 145 -4.59 11.67 3.39
CA VAL A 145 -5.01 10.29 3.15
C VAL A 145 -4.60 9.40 4.31
N ALA A 146 -5.49 8.54 4.75
CA ALA A 146 -5.14 7.43 5.63
C ALA A 146 -5.14 6.13 4.82
N ILE A 147 -4.04 5.41 4.86
CA ILE A 147 -3.91 4.06 4.30
C ILE A 147 -3.88 3.09 5.47
N ILE A 148 -4.91 2.25 5.55
CA ILE A 148 -5.00 1.19 6.55
C ILE A 148 -4.73 -0.12 5.83
N ASP A 149 -3.52 -0.61 5.97
CA ASP A 149 -3.07 -1.85 5.38
C ASP A 149 -3.44 -3.00 6.32
N THR A 150 -4.33 -3.88 5.83
CA THR A 150 -4.86 -5.03 6.55
C THR A 150 -4.44 -6.36 5.92
N ASP A 151 -3.48 -6.32 5.00
CA ASP A 151 -2.79 -7.51 4.50
C ASP A 151 -2.04 -8.20 5.66
N CYS A 152 -1.90 -9.52 5.58
CA CYS A 152 -1.15 -10.27 6.59
C CYS A 152 0.35 -9.93 6.57
N HIS A 153 0.87 -9.52 5.43
CA HIS A 153 2.25 -9.08 5.29
C HIS A 153 2.35 -7.57 5.51
N HIS A 154 3.44 -7.13 6.14
CA HIS A 154 3.70 -5.70 6.29
C HIS A 154 3.88 -5.03 4.92
N GLY A 155 3.07 -4.01 4.61
CA GLY A 155 3.14 -3.21 3.38
C GLY A 155 4.35 -2.29 3.36
N ASP A 156 5.54 -2.87 3.32
CA ASP A 156 6.80 -2.15 3.46
C ASP A 156 7.11 -1.23 2.28
N GLY A 157 6.54 -1.52 1.11
CA GLY A 157 6.61 -0.63 -0.05
C GLY A 157 5.75 0.62 0.13
N THR A 158 4.51 0.48 0.56
CA THR A 158 3.63 1.60 0.88
C THR A 158 4.24 2.46 1.99
N GLN A 159 4.75 1.82 3.04
CA GLN A 159 5.51 2.48 4.10
C GLN A 159 6.69 3.29 3.54
N ASP A 160 7.46 2.73 2.61
CA ASP A 160 8.61 3.40 2.01
C ASP A 160 8.20 4.63 1.19
N ILE A 161 7.16 4.51 0.37
CA ILE A 161 6.64 5.59 -0.47
C ILE A 161 6.20 6.79 0.38
N TYR A 162 5.54 6.53 1.51
CA TYR A 162 5.00 7.59 2.37
C TYR A 162 5.83 7.91 3.61
N TRP A 163 7.03 7.33 3.75
CA TRP A 163 7.91 7.49 4.92
C TRP A 163 8.19 8.95 5.30
N TYR A 164 8.22 9.86 4.32
CA TYR A 164 8.52 11.28 4.51
C TYR A 164 7.32 12.19 4.24
N ASP A 165 6.12 11.65 4.07
CA ASP A 165 4.90 12.41 3.77
C ASP A 165 4.00 12.57 5.02
N PRO A 166 3.95 13.77 5.64
CA PRO A 166 3.12 13.99 6.82
C PRO A 166 1.63 14.11 6.51
N ASP A 167 1.24 14.22 5.24
CA ASP A 167 -0.15 14.26 4.79
C ASP A 167 -0.72 12.85 4.54
N THR A 168 0.11 11.81 4.68
CA THR A 168 -0.32 10.41 4.64
C THR A 168 -0.12 9.75 5.98
N LEU A 169 -1.20 9.26 6.57
CA LEU A 169 -1.17 8.35 7.71
C LEU A 169 -1.14 6.92 7.16
N PHE A 170 -0.06 6.19 7.37
CA PHE A 170 0.05 4.77 7.06
C PHE A 170 -0.02 3.95 8.34
N ILE A 171 -1.00 3.06 8.45
CA ILE A 171 -1.12 2.08 9.53
C ILE A 171 -1.17 0.70 8.93
N SER A 172 -0.19 -0.15 9.26
CA SER A 172 -0.20 -1.56 8.85
C SER A 172 -0.47 -2.47 10.04
N ILE A 173 -1.50 -3.32 9.90
CA ILE A 173 -1.87 -4.37 10.87
C ILE A 173 -1.50 -5.69 10.21
N HIS A 174 -0.45 -6.33 10.68
CA HIS A 174 0.16 -7.47 9.98
C HIS A 174 0.68 -8.51 10.96
N GLN A 175 0.89 -9.73 10.51
CA GLN A 175 1.59 -10.75 11.29
C GLN A 175 3.03 -10.29 11.54
N ASP A 176 3.49 -10.39 12.79
CA ASP A 176 4.79 -9.90 13.24
C ASP A 176 5.93 -10.34 12.31
N GLY A 177 6.70 -9.36 11.79
CA GLY A 177 7.80 -9.57 10.87
C GLY A 177 8.92 -10.48 11.39
N ARG A 178 8.96 -10.77 12.70
CA ARG A 178 9.84 -11.80 13.26
C ARG A 178 9.42 -13.23 12.84
N THR A 179 8.22 -13.39 12.33
CA THR A 179 7.60 -14.69 12.00
C THR A 179 7.14 -14.78 10.55
N LEU A 180 7.09 -13.65 9.82
CA LEU A 180 6.61 -13.59 8.45
C LEU A 180 7.45 -12.60 7.61
N TYR A 181 7.47 -12.84 6.28
CA TYR A 181 7.96 -11.89 5.29
C TYR A 181 7.23 -10.53 5.42
N PRO A 182 7.86 -9.38 5.14
CA PRO A 182 9.24 -9.17 4.71
C PRO A 182 10.25 -9.04 5.87
N GLY A 183 9.85 -9.23 7.11
CA GLY A 183 10.71 -9.11 8.28
C GLY A 183 10.83 -7.71 8.85
N SER A 184 9.99 -6.78 8.43
CA SER A 184 9.89 -5.37 8.87
C SER A 184 8.54 -5.08 9.54
N GLY A 185 8.23 -3.82 9.82
CA GLY A 185 6.97 -3.43 10.45
C GLY A 185 7.02 -3.46 11.98
N ALA A 186 8.17 -3.18 12.57
CA ALA A 186 8.26 -3.02 14.01
C ALA A 186 7.57 -1.73 14.48
N THR A 187 7.01 -1.73 15.68
CA THR A 187 6.35 -0.54 16.28
C THR A 187 7.23 0.71 16.33
N GLY A 188 8.55 0.55 16.28
CA GLY A 188 9.53 1.64 16.24
C GLY A 188 9.79 2.25 14.87
N GLU A 189 9.21 1.73 13.80
CA GLU A 189 9.27 2.30 12.45
C GLU A 189 8.18 3.36 12.31
N LEU A 190 8.55 4.65 12.43
CA LEU A 190 7.61 5.75 12.69
C LEU A 190 7.55 6.82 11.60
N GLY A 191 8.21 6.61 10.46
CA GLY A 191 8.38 7.65 9.44
C GLY A 191 9.62 8.52 9.68
N GLY A 192 9.84 9.52 8.83
CA GLY A 192 11.02 10.37 8.84
C GLY A 192 10.72 11.85 8.63
N GLY A 193 11.65 12.74 9.04
CA GLY A 193 11.50 14.18 8.87
C GLY A 193 10.23 14.72 9.54
N THR A 194 9.45 15.49 8.80
CA THR A 194 8.18 16.04 9.29
C THR A 194 7.08 14.98 9.44
N ALA A 195 7.25 13.80 8.84
CA ALA A 195 6.32 12.69 8.90
C ALA A 195 6.55 11.72 10.06
N ILE A 196 7.46 12.04 11.00
CA ILE A 196 7.65 11.20 12.20
C ILE A 196 6.34 11.08 12.96
N GLY A 197 5.88 9.83 13.16
CA GLY A 197 4.64 9.46 13.82
C GLY A 197 3.44 9.33 12.89
N THR A 198 3.57 9.50 11.57
CA THR A 198 2.50 9.21 10.59
C THR A 198 2.62 7.81 9.95
N THR A 199 3.68 7.07 10.25
CA THR A 199 3.82 5.64 10.00
C THR A 199 3.63 4.91 11.33
N LEU A 200 2.71 3.96 11.39
CA LEU A 200 2.43 3.16 12.57
C LEU A 200 2.28 1.68 12.19
N ASN A 201 2.91 0.82 12.95
CA ASN A 201 2.90 -0.62 12.73
C ASN A 201 2.30 -1.33 13.94
N ILE A 202 1.38 -2.26 13.67
CA ILE A 202 0.67 -3.08 14.65
C ILE A 202 1.00 -4.55 14.35
N PRO A 203 2.21 -5.03 14.75
CA PRO A 203 2.61 -6.41 14.53
C PRO A 203 1.83 -7.35 15.45
N LEU A 204 1.04 -8.25 14.87
CA LEU A 204 0.19 -9.21 15.57
C LEU A 204 0.88 -10.58 15.66
N PRO A 205 0.68 -11.34 16.74
CA PRO A 205 1.19 -12.70 16.82
C PRO A 205 0.55 -13.62 15.76
N PRO A 206 1.24 -14.68 15.30
CA PRO A 206 0.59 -15.76 14.59
C PRO A 206 -0.62 -16.28 15.35
N GLN A 207 -1.62 -16.79 14.65
CA GLN A 207 -2.89 -17.29 15.19
C GLN A 207 -3.81 -16.20 15.81
N THR A 208 -3.56 -14.93 15.52
CA THR A 208 -4.52 -13.88 15.84
C THR A 208 -5.79 -14.09 15.02
N SER A 209 -6.94 -14.05 15.70
CA SER A 209 -8.26 -14.20 15.10
C SER A 209 -8.90 -12.85 14.75
N ALA A 210 -10.10 -12.90 14.16
CA ALA A 210 -10.90 -11.69 13.90
C ALA A 210 -11.10 -10.85 15.18
N GLU A 211 -11.30 -11.47 16.35
CA GLU A 211 -11.46 -10.76 17.62
C GLU A 211 -10.28 -9.83 17.91
N GLY A 212 -9.04 -10.35 17.81
CA GLY A 212 -7.85 -9.53 18.08
C GLY A 212 -7.61 -8.47 17.02
N PHE A 213 -7.91 -8.77 15.76
CA PHE A 213 -7.74 -7.83 14.67
C PHE A 213 -8.76 -6.69 14.76
N LEU A 214 -10.05 -6.99 15.01
CA LEU A 214 -11.10 -6.00 15.21
C LEU A 214 -10.84 -5.13 16.44
N TYR A 215 -10.31 -5.72 17.54
CA TYR A 215 -9.83 -4.95 18.68
C TYR A 215 -8.77 -3.92 18.26
N ALA A 216 -7.78 -4.31 17.45
CA ALA A 216 -6.76 -3.38 16.97
C ALA A 216 -7.38 -2.23 16.15
N VAL A 217 -8.35 -2.53 15.29
CA VAL A 217 -9.05 -1.49 14.52
C VAL A 217 -9.84 -0.57 15.45
N GLU A 218 -10.68 -1.11 16.33
CA GLU A 218 -11.58 -0.33 17.19
C GLU A 218 -10.82 0.55 18.18
N TYR A 219 -9.82 -0.02 18.86
CA TYR A 219 -9.16 0.65 19.99
C TYR A 219 -7.84 1.35 19.65
N ILE A 220 -7.27 1.09 18.46
CA ILE A 220 -6.01 1.72 18.04
C ILE A 220 -6.26 2.59 16.79
N VAL A 221 -6.79 2.00 15.71
CA VAL A 221 -6.89 2.67 14.40
C VAL A 221 -7.94 3.77 14.42
N LEU A 222 -9.17 3.47 14.81
CA LEU A 222 -10.27 4.45 14.76
C LEU A 222 -10.02 5.72 15.61
N PRO A 223 -9.47 5.65 16.83
CA PRO A 223 -9.11 6.85 17.59
C PRO A 223 -8.02 7.69 16.89
N ILE A 224 -7.07 7.05 16.23
CA ILE A 224 -6.00 7.75 15.49
C ILE A 224 -6.55 8.40 14.24
N LEU A 225 -7.44 7.73 13.49
CA LEU A 225 -8.15 8.30 12.35
C LEU A 225 -8.98 9.52 12.74
N ALA A 226 -9.69 9.46 13.87
CA ALA A 226 -10.50 10.57 14.38
C ALA A 226 -9.64 11.81 14.73
N ASP A 227 -8.39 11.62 15.17
CA ASP A 227 -7.43 12.71 15.45
C ASP A 227 -6.75 13.21 14.15
N PHE A 228 -6.35 12.30 13.24
CA PHE A 228 -5.70 12.66 11.99
C PHE A 228 -6.64 13.38 11.02
N LYS A 229 -7.91 12.98 10.95
CA LYS A 229 -8.97 13.54 10.08
C LYS A 229 -8.56 13.51 8.59
N PRO A 230 -8.45 12.33 8.00
CA PRO A 230 -8.17 12.20 6.58
C PRO A 230 -9.35 12.69 5.73
N ASP A 231 -9.06 13.14 4.50
CA ASP A 231 -10.06 13.41 3.46
C ASP A 231 -10.51 12.12 2.77
N LEU A 232 -9.66 11.08 2.84
CA LEU A 232 -9.87 9.78 2.19
C LEU A 232 -9.27 8.66 3.05
N ILE A 233 -10.04 7.60 3.26
CA ILE A 233 -9.59 6.35 3.90
C ILE A 233 -9.46 5.28 2.83
N VAL A 234 -8.24 4.79 2.61
CA VAL A 234 -7.93 3.69 1.71
C VAL A 234 -7.58 2.45 2.53
N ASN A 235 -8.17 1.33 2.20
CA ASN A 235 -7.83 0.04 2.77
C ASN A 235 -7.03 -0.80 1.76
N SER A 236 -5.77 -1.11 2.06
CA SER A 236 -5.04 -2.17 1.39
C SER A 236 -5.62 -3.49 1.90
N ALA A 237 -6.56 -4.05 1.11
CA ALA A 237 -7.45 -5.13 1.54
C ALA A 237 -6.86 -6.50 1.21
N GLY A 238 -5.70 -6.83 1.79
CA GLY A 238 -5.15 -8.19 1.72
C GLY A 238 -6.05 -9.20 2.43
N GLN A 239 -6.15 -10.40 1.88
CA GLN A 239 -7.07 -11.44 2.32
C GLN A 239 -6.36 -12.69 2.84
N ASP A 240 -5.06 -12.59 3.04
CA ASP A 240 -4.19 -13.67 3.48
C ASP A 240 -4.10 -13.85 5.01
N ASN A 241 -4.89 -13.08 5.78
CA ASN A 241 -5.12 -13.41 7.20
C ASN A 241 -6.06 -14.63 7.37
N HIS A 242 -6.68 -15.12 6.29
CA HIS A 242 -7.64 -16.23 6.38
C HIS A 242 -6.97 -17.51 6.86
N TYR A 243 -7.61 -18.26 7.77
CA TYR A 243 -7.04 -19.47 8.39
C TYR A 243 -6.66 -20.57 7.38
N SER A 244 -7.18 -20.52 6.15
CA SER A 244 -6.85 -21.45 5.07
C SER A 244 -5.81 -20.91 4.10
N ASP A 245 -5.25 -19.73 4.35
CA ASP A 245 -4.22 -19.17 3.46
C ASP A 245 -2.95 -20.02 3.50
N PRO A 246 -2.36 -20.36 2.34
CA PRO A 246 -1.23 -21.29 2.28
C PRO A 246 0.10 -20.70 2.74
N ILE A 247 0.23 -19.37 2.86
CA ILE A 247 1.53 -18.73 3.13
C ILE A 247 1.58 -17.92 4.42
N THR A 248 0.48 -17.87 5.16
CA THR A 248 0.36 -17.12 6.42
C THR A 248 -0.10 -18.02 7.57
N ASN A 249 -0.20 -17.46 8.77
CA ASN A 249 -0.57 -18.23 9.95
C ASN A 249 -1.48 -17.43 10.89
N MET A 250 -2.60 -16.93 10.35
CA MET A 250 -3.62 -16.20 11.10
C MET A 250 -4.92 -17.01 11.18
N ASN A 251 -5.82 -16.64 12.08
CA ASN A 251 -7.08 -17.34 12.33
C ASN A 251 -8.30 -16.48 11.97
N PHE A 252 -8.25 -15.83 10.80
CA PHE A 252 -9.32 -14.99 10.31
C PHE A 252 -10.29 -15.78 9.40
N CYS A 253 -11.54 -15.38 9.30
CA CYS A 253 -12.55 -16.01 8.44
C CYS A 253 -13.24 -14.96 7.55
N ALA A 254 -14.03 -15.40 6.56
CA ALA A 254 -14.70 -14.48 5.63
C ALA A 254 -15.62 -13.49 6.34
N GLN A 255 -16.37 -13.93 7.36
CA GLN A 255 -17.20 -13.06 8.20
C GLN A 255 -16.36 -11.96 8.88
N GLY A 256 -15.15 -12.31 9.37
CA GLY A 256 -14.25 -11.34 10.00
C GLY A 256 -13.84 -10.20 9.07
N TYR A 257 -13.62 -10.48 7.77
CA TYR A 257 -13.32 -9.43 6.79
C TYR A 257 -14.51 -8.51 6.53
N ALA A 258 -15.72 -9.06 6.50
CA ALA A 258 -16.92 -8.24 6.38
C ALA A 258 -17.11 -7.35 7.62
N ASP A 259 -16.91 -7.89 8.83
CA ASP A 259 -16.95 -7.14 10.09
C ASP A 259 -15.86 -6.05 10.14
N LEU A 260 -14.64 -6.37 9.70
CA LEU A 260 -13.53 -5.42 9.57
C LEU A 260 -13.91 -4.25 8.65
N THR A 261 -14.45 -4.56 7.48
CA THR A 261 -14.86 -3.55 6.50
C THR A 261 -15.99 -2.68 7.02
N ALA A 262 -16.99 -3.28 7.69
CA ALA A 262 -18.10 -2.57 8.31
C ALA A 262 -17.63 -1.66 9.46
N LEU A 263 -16.62 -2.07 10.23
CA LEU A 263 -16.04 -1.29 11.32
C LEU A 263 -15.16 -0.14 10.83
N LEU A 264 -14.27 -0.42 9.87
CA LEU A 264 -13.32 0.55 9.32
C LEU A 264 -14.01 1.57 8.41
N GLN A 265 -15.02 1.17 7.67
CA GLN A 265 -15.75 1.98 6.69
C GLN A 265 -14.85 2.72 5.70
N PRO A 266 -13.98 2.03 4.95
CA PRO A 266 -13.10 2.68 4.01
C PRO A 266 -13.90 3.31 2.85
N ASP A 267 -13.40 4.42 2.31
CA ASP A 267 -13.93 4.99 1.06
C ASP A 267 -13.54 4.10 -0.12
N ILE A 268 -12.29 3.64 -0.12
CA ILE A 268 -11.74 2.78 -1.17
C ILE A 268 -11.08 1.57 -0.53
N ALA A 269 -11.38 0.38 -1.04
CA ALA A 269 -10.59 -0.83 -0.81
C ALA A 269 -9.84 -1.19 -2.09
N VAL A 270 -8.59 -1.66 -1.96
CA VAL A 270 -7.76 -2.17 -3.05
C VAL A 270 -7.27 -3.55 -2.67
N LEU A 271 -7.50 -4.54 -3.51
CA LEU A 271 -7.04 -5.91 -3.24
C LEU A 271 -5.52 -5.98 -3.23
N GLU A 272 -4.96 -6.59 -2.20
CA GLU A 272 -3.54 -6.93 -2.11
C GLU A 272 -3.35 -8.46 -2.08
N GLY A 273 -2.80 -9.06 -1.03
CA GLY A 273 -2.59 -10.49 -0.91
C GLY A 273 -3.87 -11.31 -0.70
N GLY A 274 -3.69 -12.60 -0.47
CA GLY A 274 -4.75 -13.61 -0.31
C GLY A 274 -4.68 -14.69 -1.37
N TYR A 275 -4.43 -15.94 -0.95
CA TYR A 275 -4.03 -17.03 -1.85
C TYR A 275 -4.81 -18.32 -1.64
N SER A 276 -5.80 -18.34 -0.76
CA SER A 276 -6.77 -19.42 -0.63
C SER A 276 -7.88 -19.25 -1.68
N ILE A 277 -7.56 -19.65 -2.92
CA ILE A 277 -8.30 -19.34 -4.14
C ILE A 277 -9.75 -19.83 -4.10
N GLU A 278 -9.98 -21.09 -3.64
CA GLU A 278 -11.31 -21.72 -3.59
C GLU A 278 -11.97 -21.51 -2.24
N GLY A 279 -11.18 -21.61 -1.17
CA GLY A 279 -11.69 -21.70 0.21
C GLY A 279 -12.00 -20.36 0.87
N ALA A 280 -11.35 -19.25 0.44
CA ALA A 280 -11.49 -17.96 1.10
C ALA A 280 -11.92 -16.83 0.15
N LEU A 281 -11.15 -16.59 -0.91
CA LEU A 281 -11.29 -15.38 -1.75
C LEU A 281 -12.71 -15.11 -2.24
N PRO A 282 -13.50 -16.09 -2.71
CA PRO A 282 -14.86 -15.85 -3.17
C PRO A 282 -15.74 -15.25 -2.08
N TYR A 283 -15.68 -15.81 -0.88
CA TYR A 283 -16.51 -15.44 0.26
C TYR A 283 -16.03 -14.14 0.93
N VAL A 284 -14.71 -13.97 1.06
CA VAL A 284 -14.11 -12.74 1.60
C VAL A 284 -14.46 -11.54 0.72
N ASN A 285 -14.27 -11.67 -0.60
CA ASN A 285 -14.58 -10.59 -1.54
C ASN A 285 -16.06 -10.23 -1.54
N LEU A 286 -16.94 -11.24 -1.53
CA LEU A 286 -18.39 -11.04 -1.38
C LEU A 286 -18.70 -10.27 -0.09
N GLY A 287 -18.16 -10.71 1.05
CA GLY A 287 -18.37 -10.09 2.35
C GLY A 287 -17.92 -8.63 2.40
N ILE A 288 -16.75 -8.32 1.85
CA ILE A 288 -16.23 -6.95 1.78
C ILE A 288 -17.19 -6.05 0.97
N VAL A 289 -17.64 -6.48 -0.21
CA VAL A 289 -18.54 -5.66 -1.04
C VAL A 289 -19.90 -5.45 -0.37
N LEU A 290 -20.48 -6.50 0.22
CA LEU A 290 -21.75 -6.38 0.96
C LEU A 290 -21.64 -5.43 2.16
N ALA A 291 -20.52 -5.49 2.91
CA ALA A 291 -20.25 -4.61 4.03
C ALA A 291 -20.04 -3.15 3.57
N MET A 292 -19.31 -2.90 2.48
CA MET A 292 -19.16 -1.58 1.89
C MET A 292 -20.51 -1.01 1.42
N ALA A 293 -21.35 -1.86 0.84
CA ALA A 293 -22.71 -1.49 0.41
C ALA A 293 -23.69 -1.27 1.57
N GLY A 294 -23.31 -1.62 2.80
CA GLY A 294 -24.16 -1.55 3.98
C GLY A 294 -25.35 -2.50 3.90
N THR A 295 -25.20 -3.64 3.21
CA THR A 295 -26.21 -4.69 3.10
C THR A 295 -25.94 -5.81 4.11
N ASP A 296 -26.91 -6.72 4.28
CA ASP A 296 -26.72 -7.87 5.16
C ASP A 296 -25.68 -8.86 4.60
N TYR A 297 -24.66 -9.14 5.38
CA TYR A 297 -23.58 -10.09 5.08
C TYR A 297 -23.49 -11.22 6.10
N ALA A 298 -24.48 -11.38 7.01
CA ALA A 298 -24.45 -12.37 8.07
C ALA A 298 -24.46 -13.83 7.54
N HIS A 299 -24.89 -14.03 6.30
CA HIS A 299 -24.91 -15.32 5.61
C HIS A 299 -23.57 -15.70 4.97
N VAL A 300 -22.64 -14.74 4.82
CA VAL A 300 -21.35 -14.97 4.16
C VAL A 300 -20.48 -15.89 5.01
N ARG A 301 -20.21 -17.06 4.48
CA ARG A 301 -19.39 -18.07 5.16
C ARG A 301 -18.73 -18.99 4.13
N GLU A 302 -17.44 -19.24 4.31
CA GLU A 302 -16.69 -20.21 3.53
C GLU A 302 -17.17 -21.66 3.80
N PRO A 303 -17.05 -22.58 2.82
CA PRO A 303 -17.56 -23.95 2.93
C PRO A 303 -16.96 -24.75 4.08
N ASP A 304 -15.66 -24.61 4.32
CA ASP A 304 -14.90 -25.33 5.34
C ASP A 304 -14.79 -24.56 6.66
N TYR A 305 -15.77 -23.69 6.94
CA TYR A 305 -15.81 -22.92 8.16
C TYR A 305 -15.72 -23.80 9.40
N ASP A 306 -14.70 -23.54 10.22
CA ASP A 306 -14.46 -24.26 11.46
C ASP A 306 -14.31 -23.25 12.62
N PRO A 307 -15.30 -23.17 13.54
CA PRO A 307 -15.27 -22.22 14.64
C PRO A 307 -14.12 -22.46 15.63
N ASP A 308 -13.50 -23.63 15.62
CA ASP A 308 -12.36 -23.92 16.49
C ASP A 308 -11.04 -23.38 15.90
N ARG A 309 -10.97 -23.17 14.60
CA ARG A 309 -9.81 -22.59 13.91
C ARG A 309 -9.75 -21.05 13.98
N ILE A 310 -10.87 -20.39 14.22
CA ILE A 310 -10.98 -18.94 14.24
C ILE A 310 -10.86 -18.32 15.63
N ARG A 311 -10.31 -19.06 16.60
CA ARG A 311 -10.10 -18.59 17.98
C ARG A 311 -8.64 -18.21 18.20
N GLN A 312 -8.45 -17.31 19.14
CA GLN A 312 -7.12 -16.97 19.65
C GLN A 312 -7.00 -17.29 21.14
N SER A 313 -5.77 -17.45 21.62
CA SER A 313 -5.51 -17.65 23.04
C SER A 313 -5.59 -16.34 23.83
N PRO A 314 -5.87 -16.38 25.16
CA PRO A 314 -5.82 -15.19 26.00
C PRO A 314 -4.46 -14.47 25.99
N ASP A 315 -3.36 -15.20 25.78
CA ASP A 315 -2.02 -14.62 25.69
C ASP A 315 -1.87 -13.73 24.44
N ILE A 316 -2.48 -14.14 23.33
CA ILE A 316 -2.54 -13.33 22.10
C ILE A 316 -3.32 -12.04 22.36
N THR A 317 -4.50 -12.13 22.99
CA THR A 317 -5.30 -10.94 23.36
C THR A 317 -4.49 -9.98 24.23
N ALA A 318 -3.87 -10.45 25.29
CA ALA A 318 -3.05 -9.63 26.18
C ALA A 318 -1.84 -8.99 25.45
N TYR A 319 -1.25 -9.70 24.49
CA TYR A 319 -0.17 -9.16 23.68
C TYR A 319 -0.66 -8.00 22.80
N ILE A 320 -1.82 -8.17 22.13
CA ILE A 320 -2.42 -7.15 21.25
C ILE A 320 -2.77 -5.90 22.03
N GLU A 321 -3.34 -6.04 23.24
CA GLU A 321 -3.63 -4.91 24.14
C GLU A 321 -2.37 -4.11 24.46
N LYS A 322 -1.26 -4.78 24.77
CA LYS A 322 0.04 -4.15 25.06
C LYS A 322 0.63 -3.44 23.83
N VAL A 323 0.53 -4.05 22.65
CA VAL A 323 0.91 -3.40 21.39
C VAL A 323 0.07 -2.15 21.18
N GLY A 324 -1.23 -2.23 21.44
CA GLY A 324 -2.15 -1.09 21.33
C GLY A 324 -1.78 0.07 22.25
N GLU A 325 -1.43 -0.20 23.51
CA GLU A 325 -0.94 0.83 24.44
C GLU A 325 0.33 1.50 23.90
N THR A 326 1.25 0.70 23.36
CA THR A 326 2.51 1.19 22.79
C THR A 326 2.25 2.11 21.59
N VAL A 327 1.46 1.66 20.61
CA VAL A 327 1.18 2.43 19.38
C VAL A 327 0.43 3.72 19.68
N ARG A 328 -0.58 3.67 20.56
CA ARG A 328 -1.29 4.90 21.01
C ARG A 328 -0.35 5.87 21.72
N GLY A 329 0.56 5.36 22.55
CA GLY A 329 1.57 6.18 23.22
C GLY A 329 2.53 6.86 22.23
N LEU A 330 2.97 6.16 21.20
CA LEU A 330 3.79 6.70 20.10
C LEU A 330 3.04 7.79 19.34
N TRP A 331 1.78 7.56 18.98
CA TRP A 331 0.93 8.57 18.33
C TRP A 331 0.81 9.85 19.16
N GLN A 332 0.54 9.73 20.46
CA GLN A 332 0.43 10.88 21.36
C GLN A 332 1.73 11.67 21.49
N GLN A 333 2.88 11.00 21.41
CA GLN A 333 4.20 11.60 21.57
C GLN A 333 4.83 12.08 20.24
N ARG A 334 4.16 11.90 19.07
CA ARG A 334 4.71 12.16 17.73
C ARG A 334 5.31 13.56 17.55
N ALA A 335 4.65 14.59 18.11
CA ALA A 335 5.14 15.97 18.02
C ALA A 335 6.49 16.16 18.74
N ARG A 336 6.61 15.60 19.95
CA ARG A 336 7.85 15.67 20.74
C ARG A 336 8.96 14.84 20.10
N MET A 337 8.64 13.67 19.55
CA MET A 337 9.62 12.84 18.83
C MET A 337 10.15 13.58 17.61
N ARG A 338 9.27 14.20 16.82
CA ARG A 338 9.64 15.01 15.66
C ARG A 338 10.59 16.15 16.06
N GLU A 339 10.23 16.91 17.08
CA GLU A 339 11.08 17.99 17.58
C GLU A 339 12.46 17.47 18.00
N THR A 340 12.53 16.40 18.78
CA THR A 340 13.79 15.81 19.25
C THR A 340 14.66 15.31 18.10
N MET A 341 14.08 14.67 17.09
CA MET A 341 14.83 14.07 15.99
C MET A 341 15.26 15.10 14.93
N CYS A 342 14.51 16.19 14.74
CA CYS A 342 14.78 17.18 13.70
C CYS A 342 15.55 18.39 14.21
N SER A 343 15.48 18.73 15.51
CA SER A 343 16.08 19.94 16.06
C SER A 343 17.59 20.03 15.82
N GLY A 344 18.04 21.17 15.30
CA GLY A 344 19.44 21.46 15.06
C GLY A 344 20.09 20.67 13.91
N ARG A 345 19.31 19.95 13.12
CA ARG A 345 19.80 19.16 11.98
C ARG A 345 19.41 19.80 10.66
N GLU A 346 20.33 19.78 9.70
CA GLU A 346 20.04 20.18 8.32
C GLU A 346 19.41 19.03 7.53
N TYR A 347 19.81 17.78 7.84
CA TYR A 347 19.34 16.56 7.18
C TYR A 347 19.09 15.45 8.18
N LEU A 348 18.18 14.53 7.82
CA LEU A 348 18.16 13.17 8.37
C LEU A 348 18.62 12.21 7.27
N VAL A 349 19.37 11.19 7.69
CA VAL A 349 19.90 10.15 6.80
C VAL A 349 19.37 8.80 7.27
N ARG A 350 18.98 7.95 6.30
CA ARG A 350 18.51 6.58 6.54
C ARG A 350 19.22 5.64 5.57
N ASP A 351 19.96 4.67 6.10
CA ASP A 351 20.59 3.61 5.31
C ASP A 351 19.72 2.36 5.32
N ARG A 352 19.60 1.70 4.16
CA ARG A 352 18.81 0.47 4.00
C ARG A 352 19.46 -0.52 3.07
N ASN A 353 19.13 -1.81 3.29
CA ASN A 353 19.35 -2.87 2.32
C ASN A 353 17.97 -3.41 1.93
N ILE A 354 17.69 -3.48 0.65
CA ILE A 354 16.41 -3.93 0.09
C ILE A 354 16.69 -5.13 -0.80
N PHE A 355 15.94 -6.21 -0.61
CA PHE A 355 16.05 -7.41 -1.41
C PHE A 355 14.80 -7.58 -2.28
N TYR A 356 14.98 -7.54 -3.58
CA TYR A 356 13.94 -7.83 -4.57
C TYR A 356 13.98 -9.33 -4.82
N ASP A 357 13.12 -10.04 -4.10
CA ASP A 357 13.13 -11.51 -4.01
C ASP A 357 12.74 -12.19 -5.33
N THR A 358 11.85 -11.59 -6.12
CA THR A 358 11.45 -12.12 -7.42
C THR A 358 12.62 -12.15 -8.40
N ASP A 359 13.42 -11.11 -8.44
CA ASP A 359 14.53 -10.95 -9.39
C ASP A 359 15.91 -11.21 -8.77
N GLN A 360 15.98 -11.58 -7.48
CA GLN A 360 17.21 -11.85 -6.74
C GLN A 360 18.21 -10.68 -6.73
N ILE A 361 17.68 -9.45 -6.65
CA ILE A 361 18.48 -8.22 -6.68
C ILE A 361 18.63 -7.68 -5.26
N MET A 362 19.86 -7.40 -4.85
CA MET A 362 20.17 -6.70 -3.59
C MET A 362 20.48 -5.24 -3.86
N GLU A 363 19.74 -4.35 -3.24
CA GLU A 363 19.94 -2.90 -3.27
C GLU A 363 20.54 -2.40 -1.95
N LYS A 364 21.50 -1.47 -2.07
CA LYS A 364 21.91 -0.59 -0.96
C LYS A 364 21.40 0.80 -1.24
N GLN A 365 20.68 1.36 -0.30
CA GLN A 365 20.02 2.66 -0.44
C GLN A 365 20.34 3.57 0.74
N GLN A 366 20.61 4.84 0.45
CA GLN A 366 20.72 5.90 1.45
C GLN A 366 19.75 7.02 1.08
N ASP A 367 18.84 7.31 1.99
CA ASP A 367 17.94 8.47 1.92
C ASP A 367 18.56 9.64 2.67
N ARG A 368 18.42 10.84 2.12
CA ARG A 368 18.74 12.12 2.77
C ARG A 368 17.61 13.08 2.60
N ILE A 369 16.86 13.35 3.67
CA ILE A 369 15.76 14.32 3.69
C ILE A 369 16.21 15.63 4.31
N THR A 370 15.95 16.76 3.65
CA THR A 370 16.20 18.11 4.18
C THR A 370 15.24 18.41 5.31
N ILE A 371 15.73 18.85 6.46
CA ILE A 371 14.90 19.36 7.55
C ILE A 371 14.59 20.83 7.27
N CYS A 372 13.34 21.10 6.93
CA CYS A 372 12.86 22.42 6.60
C CYS A 372 11.78 22.88 7.59
N PRO A 373 11.86 24.13 8.11
CA PRO A 373 10.80 24.65 8.99
C PRO A 373 9.50 24.98 8.24
N ASP A 374 9.58 25.19 6.90
CA ASP A 374 8.51 25.75 6.11
C ASP A 374 7.76 24.67 5.27
N CYS A 375 8.35 23.46 5.11
CA CYS A 375 7.77 22.39 4.30
C CYS A 375 8.36 21.01 4.65
N ASN A 376 7.99 19.97 3.86
CA ASN A 376 8.42 18.59 4.09
C ASN A 376 9.89 18.31 3.70
N GLY A 377 10.59 19.30 3.12
CA GLY A 377 11.97 19.15 2.66
C GLY A 377 12.09 18.48 1.28
N ALA A 378 13.25 18.60 0.65
CA ALA A 378 13.61 17.82 -0.53
C ALA A 378 14.28 16.52 -0.11
N LEU A 379 13.99 15.43 -0.82
CA LEU A 379 14.54 14.10 -0.59
C LEU A 379 15.53 13.75 -1.69
N ARG A 380 16.70 13.27 -1.30
CA ARG A 380 17.68 12.64 -2.18
C ARG A 380 17.85 11.18 -1.79
N ILE A 381 17.83 10.29 -2.76
CA ILE A 381 17.99 8.86 -2.61
C ILE A 381 19.18 8.43 -3.48
N ASP A 382 20.23 7.95 -2.84
CA ASP A 382 21.35 7.34 -3.52
C ASP A 382 21.19 5.82 -3.42
N SER A 383 21.08 5.12 -4.56
CA SER A 383 20.80 3.71 -4.65
C SER A 383 21.83 2.98 -5.53
N SER A 384 22.18 1.78 -5.14
CA SER A 384 22.99 0.86 -5.95
C SER A 384 22.43 -0.56 -5.85
N ALA A 385 22.05 -1.14 -6.99
CA ALA A 385 21.50 -2.48 -7.08
C ALA A 385 22.39 -3.39 -7.91
N GLY A 386 22.74 -4.53 -7.32
CA GLY A 386 23.63 -5.51 -7.95
C GLY A 386 25.01 -4.89 -8.28
N ASN A 387 25.66 -5.42 -9.31
CA ASN A 387 26.98 -4.93 -9.76
C ASN A 387 26.89 -3.83 -10.82
N THR A 388 25.71 -3.24 -11.08
CA THR A 388 25.47 -2.73 -12.43
C THR A 388 24.83 -1.37 -12.56
N CYS A 389 24.09 -0.85 -11.59
CA CYS A 389 23.41 0.42 -11.74
C CYS A 389 23.43 1.22 -10.43
N ARG A 390 24.09 2.36 -10.46
CA ARG A 390 24.00 3.37 -9.41
C ARG A 390 23.05 4.46 -9.89
N ILE A 391 22.05 4.74 -9.11
CA ILE A 391 21.14 5.84 -9.40
C ILE A 391 21.15 6.86 -8.27
N THR A 392 20.86 8.09 -8.62
CA THR A 392 20.43 9.11 -7.65
C THR A 392 19.05 9.61 -8.07
N ALA A 393 18.07 9.45 -7.18
CA ALA A 393 16.70 9.92 -7.35
C ALA A 393 16.45 11.10 -6.40
N ILE A 394 15.84 12.15 -6.92
CA ILE A 394 15.52 13.36 -6.16
C ILE A 394 14.03 13.59 -6.22
N GLN A 395 13.41 13.80 -5.05
CA GLN A 395 12.01 14.15 -4.96
C GLN A 395 11.84 15.53 -4.34
N VAL A 396 11.17 16.41 -5.08
CA VAL A 396 10.61 17.67 -4.57
C VAL A 396 9.16 17.36 -4.18
N PRO A 397 8.81 17.41 -2.89
CA PRO A 397 7.47 17.02 -2.44
C PRO A 397 6.40 18.03 -2.87
N ARG A 398 5.15 17.62 -2.94
CA ARG A 398 3.99 18.38 -3.40
C ARG A 398 3.86 19.79 -2.77
N LYS A 399 4.19 19.93 -1.49
CA LYS A 399 4.12 21.19 -0.73
C LYS A 399 5.49 21.79 -0.46
N ALA A 400 6.48 21.55 -1.32
CA ALA A 400 7.81 22.11 -1.13
C ALA A 400 7.82 23.64 -1.19
N CYS A 401 8.49 24.27 -0.22
CA CYS A 401 8.75 25.71 -0.29
C CYS A 401 9.76 26.04 -1.40
N PRO A 402 9.85 27.31 -1.89
CA PRO A 402 10.76 27.67 -2.97
C PRO A 402 12.22 27.26 -2.72
N ARG A 403 12.71 27.37 -1.49
CA ARG A 403 14.06 26.96 -1.11
C ARG A 403 14.30 25.45 -1.29
N CYS A 404 13.31 24.62 -0.96
CA CYS A 404 13.43 23.18 -1.13
C CYS A 404 13.21 22.74 -2.58
N GLN A 405 12.42 23.46 -3.35
CA GLN A 405 12.33 23.26 -4.80
C GLN A 405 13.69 23.54 -5.45
N GLU A 406 14.27 24.73 -5.19
CA GLU A 406 15.59 25.12 -5.70
C GLU A 406 16.68 24.11 -5.28
N ARG A 407 16.67 23.65 -4.02
CA ARG A 407 17.59 22.63 -3.51
C ARG A 407 17.47 21.31 -4.27
N GLY A 408 16.27 20.83 -4.55
CA GLY A 408 16.04 19.61 -5.31
C GLY A 408 16.57 19.72 -6.74
N HIS A 409 16.27 20.83 -7.43
CA HIS A 409 16.77 21.09 -8.77
C HIS A 409 18.30 21.24 -8.79
N GLN A 410 18.88 21.96 -7.84
CA GLN A 410 20.33 22.10 -7.71
C GLN A 410 21.00 20.72 -7.53
N TRP A 411 20.51 19.88 -6.64
CA TRP A 411 21.04 18.52 -6.48
C TRP A 411 21.01 17.72 -7.79
N TYR A 412 19.92 17.85 -8.55
CA TYR A 412 19.78 17.14 -9.82
C TYR A 412 20.78 17.68 -10.87
N GLU A 413 20.95 19.01 -10.99
CA GLU A 413 21.86 19.60 -11.95
C GLU A 413 23.34 19.29 -11.66
N GLU A 414 23.74 19.18 -10.40
CA GLU A 414 25.09 18.86 -9.97
C GLU A 414 25.49 17.40 -10.20
N LEU A 415 24.54 16.49 -10.53
CA LEU A 415 24.85 15.08 -10.75
C LEU A 415 25.56 14.85 -12.09
N ASP A 416 26.64 14.08 -12.01
CA ASP A 416 27.50 13.69 -13.13
C ASP A 416 27.77 12.16 -13.15
N ALA A 417 28.54 11.71 -14.15
CA ALA A 417 28.90 10.31 -14.32
C ALA A 417 29.81 9.73 -13.21
N TYR A 418 30.41 10.55 -12.35
CA TYR A 418 31.16 10.07 -11.19
C TYR A 418 30.22 9.71 -10.04
N ALA A 419 29.13 10.48 -9.89
CA ALA A 419 28.15 10.29 -8.83
C ALA A 419 27.27 9.02 -9.08
N CYS A 420 26.65 8.94 -10.25
CA CYS A 420 25.73 7.84 -10.59
C CYS A 420 25.68 7.55 -12.09
N ASP A 421 25.04 6.46 -12.46
CA ASP A 421 24.88 6.05 -13.86
C ASP A 421 23.58 6.67 -14.46
N ARG A 422 22.55 6.85 -13.62
CA ARG A 422 21.29 7.53 -13.97
C ARG A 422 20.88 8.49 -12.85
N ALA A 423 20.33 9.63 -13.21
CA ALA A 423 19.75 10.59 -12.29
C ALA A 423 18.28 10.82 -12.63
N TYR A 424 17.44 10.86 -11.60
CA TYR A 424 16.01 11.14 -11.71
C TYR A 424 15.63 12.34 -10.86
N LEU A 425 14.73 13.17 -11.37
CA LEU A 425 14.06 14.21 -10.60
C LEU A 425 12.55 14.05 -10.73
N GLN A 426 11.87 13.90 -9.61
CA GLN A 426 10.42 13.95 -9.50
C GLN A 426 10.04 15.27 -8.81
N ASP A 427 9.65 16.28 -9.59
CA ASP A 427 9.12 17.54 -9.06
C ASP A 427 7.60 17.47 -8.98
N ARG A 428 7.08 17.29 -7.76
CA ARG A 428 5.65 17.14 -7.51
C ARG A 428 4.90 18.47 -7.35
N VAL A 429 5.63 19.59 -7.32
CA VAL A 429 5.03 20.94 -7.40
C VAL A 429 4.69 21.26 -8.84
N ALA A 430 5.62 20.97 -9.75
CA ALA A 430 5.47 21.23 -11.19
C ALA A 430 4.83 20.05 -11.97
N ASP A 431 4.56 18.91 -11.30
CA ASP A 431 4.15 17.62 -11.89
C ASP A 431 5.07 17.21 -13.06
N GLN A 432 6.39 17.25 -12.80
CA GLN A 432 7.44 16.94 -13.78
C GLN A 432 8.29 15.77 -13.34
N PHE A 433 8.68 14.94 -14.31
CA PHE A 433 9.67 13.89 -14.14
C PHE A 433 10.80 14.07 -15.17
N LEU A 434 12.03 14.22 -14.66
CA LEU A 434 13.22 14.38 -15.49
C LEU A 434 14.17 13.21 -15.27
N GLU A 435 14.86 12.81 -16.35
CA GLU A 435 15.86 11.75 -16.32
C GLU A 435 17.13 12.20 -17.06
N LYS A 436 18.31 11.88 -16.47
CA LYS A 436 19.62 12.00 -17.10
C LYS A 436 20.27 10.63 -17.17
N LYS A 437 20.63 10.13 -18.36
CA LYS A 437 21.52 9.00 -18.57
C LYS A 437 22.95 9.52 -18.57
N LEU A 438 23.70 9.25 -17.52
CA LEU A 438 25.05 9.79 -17.32
C LEU A 438 26.12 8.79 -17.77
N ARG A 439 25.81 7.50 -17.78
CA ARG A 439 26.63 6.42 -18.36
C ARG A 439 25.77 5.47 -19.19
N PRO A 440 26.31 4.86 -20.27
CA PRO A 440 25.61 3.80 -20.96
C PRO A 440 25.40 2.61 -20.00
N GLY A 441 24.19 2.04 -20.02
CA GLY A 441 23.87 0.82 -19.24
C GLY A 441 24.74 -0.37 -19.67
N ILE A 442 24.90 -1.34 -18.77
CA ILE A 442 25.71 -2.55 -19.08
C ILE A 442 25.16 -3.31 -20.28
N GLY A 443 23.84 -3.30 -20.52
CA GLY A 443 23.22 -3.92 -21.70
C GLY A 443 23.34 -3.11 -23.00
N GLU A 444 23.80 -1.85 -22.95
CA GLU A 444 23.99 -0.99 -24.13
C GLU A 444 25.44 -0.98 -24.63
N ARG A 445 26.31 -1.80 -24.03
CA ARG A 445 27.75 -1.87 -24.40
C ARG A 445 28.10 -2.93 -25.46
N PHE A 446 27.07 -3.58 -26.07
CA PHE A 446 27.29 -4.57 -27.11
C PHE A 446 26.41 -4.31 -28.33
#